data_84c2075b2e0297c74217de8e54526965
#
_entry.id   84c2075b2e0297c74217de8e54526965
#
_cell.length_a   1.000
_cell.length_b   1.000
_cell.length_c   1.000
_cell.angle_alpha   90.00
_cell.angle_beta   90.00
_cell.angle_gamma   90.00
#
_symmetry.space_group_name_H-M   'P 1'
#
loop_
_entity.id
_entity.type
_entity.pdbx_description
1 polymer ?
#
loop_
_entity_poly.entity_id
_entity_poly.type
_entity_poly.pdbx_seq_one_letter_code
_entity_poly.pdbx_strand_id
1 'polypeptide(L)'
;MSSDLNFYKKNGYLVKNNLIPQELLNRINKIVKEVITKEKRKKNNIKNQVTTQKYDNYHFVYNSSKLENKEILRLNNPQNRHRIFYDLSRNKKIISVVKKLLGGTVRFHLGL
;
A
#
# COMPACT_ATOMS: atom_id res chain seq x y z
N MET A 1 12.14 -12.17 20.16
CA MET A 1 12.71 -11.49 18.98
C MET A 1 13.81 -12.26 18.31
N SER A 2 14.74 -12.86 19.05
CA SER A 2 15.75 -13.73 18.45
C SER A 2 15.15 -14.89 17.67
N SER A 3 14.02 -15.45 18.13
CA SER A 3 13.32 -16.52 17.42
C SER A 3 12.70 -16.05 16.09
N ASP A 4 12.15 -14.85 16.05
CA ASP A 4 11.61 -14.25 14.82
C ASP A 4 12.75 -13.98 13.81
N LEU A 5 13.84 -13.41 14.27
CA LEU A 5 15.01 -13.15 13.43
C LEU A 5 15.60 -14.45 12.86
N ASN A 6 15.72 -15.48 13.69
CA ASN A 6 16.22 -16.78 13.27
C ASN A 6 15.28 -17.42 12.23
N PHE A 7 13.96 -17.34 12.47
CA PHE A 7 12.97 -17.83 11.51
C PHE A 7 13.11 -17.10 10.16
N TYR A 8 13.21 -15.78 10.20
CA TYR A 8 13.35 -14.97 9.00
C TYR A 8 14.62 -15.31 8.22
N LYS A 9 15.76 -15.42 8.92
CA LYS A 9 17.02 -15.77 8.28
C LYS A 9 16.99 -17.14 7.62
N LYS A 10 16.30 -18.10 8.25
CA LYS A 10 16.17 -19.46 7.72
C LYS A 10 15.21 -19.54 6.54
N ASN A 11 14.08 -18.84 6.60
CA ASN A 11 12.94 -19.04 5.70
C ASN A 11 12.75 -17.91 4.68
N GLY A 12 13.35 -16.74 4.90
CA GLY A 12 13.22 -15.59 3.99
C GLY A 12 11.95 -14.78 4.15
N TYR A 13 11.11 -15.09 5.12
CA TYR A 13 9.89 -14.35 5.43
C TYR A 13 9.55 -14.46 6.91
N LEU A 14 8.64 -13.58 7.35
CA LEU A 14 8.09 -13.62 8.70
C LEU A 14 6.65 -13.11 8.67
N VAL A 15 5.74 -13.79 9.36
CA VAL A 15 4.36 -13.35 9.55
C VAL A 15 4.19 -12.89 11.00
N LYS A 16 3.75 -11.64 11.17
CA LYS A 16 3.44 -11.07 12.49
C LYS A 16 1.95 -10.83 12.61
N ASN A 17 1.33 -11.48 13.57
CA ASN A 17 -0.10 -11.31 13.86
C ASN A 17 -0.31 -10.11 14.80
N ASN A 18 -1.45 -9.45 14.65
CA ASN A 18 -1.90 -8.38 15.53
C ASN A 18 -0.94 -7.18 15.64
N LEU A 19 -0.16 -6.95 14.59
CA LEU A 19 0.77 -5.82 14.55
C LEU A 19 0.03 -4.50 14.32
N ILE A 20 -1.04 -4.53 13.54
CA ILE A 20 -1.87 -3.38 13.22
C ILE A 20 -3.18 -3.48 13.99
N PRO A 21 -3.58 -2.45 14.78
CA PRO A 21 -4.85 -2.47 15.51
C PRO A 21 -6.05 -2.64 14.58
N GLN A 22 -7.06 -3.37 15.04
CA GLN A 22 -8.26 -3.63 14.24
C GLN A 22 -8.98 -2.33 13.83
N GLU A 23 -9.00 -1.34 14.71
CA GLU A 23 -9.59 -0.04 14.40
C GLU A 23 -8.91 0.62 13.20
N LEU A 24 -7.59 0.57 13.16
CA LEU A 24 -6.83 1.11 12.02
C LEU A 24 -7.11 0.32 10.74
N LEU A 25 -7.18 -0.99 10.82
CA LEU A 25 -7.56 -1.83 9.67
C LEU A 25 -8.95 -1.48 9.14
N ASN A 26 -9.90 -1.24 10.03
CA ASN A 26 -11.26 -0.85 9.64
C ASN A 26 -11.26 0.49 8.91
N ARG A 27 -10.47 1.45 9.37
CA ARG A 27 -10.33 2.75 8.71
C ARG A 27 -9.67 2.62 7.34
N ILE A 28 -8.62 1.82 7.24
CA ILE A 28 -7.95 1.55 5.96
C ILE A 28 -8.94 0.93 4.97
N ASN A 29 -9.69 -0.07 5.38
CA ASN A 29 -10.67 -0.73 4.54
C ASN A 29 -11.75 0.24 4.03
N LYS A 30 -12.21 1.15 4.89
CA LYS A 30 -13.16 2.18 4.51
C LYS A 30 -12.59 3.10 3.43
N ILE A 31 -11.36 3.59 3.62
CA ILE A 31 -10.70 4.47 2.66
C ILE A 31 -10.46 3.75 1.33
N VAL A 32 -10.00 2.49 1.37
CA VAL A 32 -9.80 1.70 0.16
C VAL A 32 -11.10 1.55 -0.63
N LYS A 33 -12.20 1.24 0.04
CA LYS A 33 -13.52 1.14 -0.61
C LYS A 33 -13.96 2.46 -1.25
N GLU A 34 -13.77 3.57 -0.56
CA GLU A 34 -14.09 4.90 -1.08
C GLU A 34 -13.27 5.24 -2.32
N VAL A 35 -11.98 4.99 -2.27
CA VAL A 35 -11.05 5.24 -3.38
C VAL A 35 -11.43 4.40 -4.60
N ILE A 36 -11.68 3.12 -4.42
CA ILE A 36 -12.08 2.22 -5.50
C ILE A 36 -13.42 2.64 -6.09
N THR A 37 -14.41 2.95 -5.25
CA THR A 37 -15.73 3.38 -5.70
C THR A 37 -15.66 4.67 -6.51
N LYS A 38 -14.89 5.64 -6.03
CA LYS A 38 -14.68 6.91 -6.74
C LYS A 38 -14.03 6.69 -8.10
N GLU A 39 -13.03 5.83 -8.16
CA GLU A 39 -12.33 5.53 -9.42
C GLU A 39 -13.23 4.82 -10.41
N LYS A 40 -14.05 3.87 -9.96
CA LYS A 40 -14.99 3.15 -10.82
C LYS A 40 -16.09 4.05 -11.41
N ARG A 41 -16.43 5.14 -10.75
CA ARG A 41 -17.41 6.12 -11.24
C ARG A 41 -16.88 7.01 -12.34
N LYS A 42 -15.58 7.08 -12.52
CA LYS A 42 -14.99 7.90 -13.57
C LYS A 42 -15.27 7.26 -14.93
N LYS A 43 -15.93 8.00 -15.80
CA LYS A 43 -16.21 7.61 -17.19
C LYS A 43 -15.12 8.10 -18.14
N ASN A 44 -14.04 8.61 -17.60
CA ASN A 44 -12.95 9.16 -18.38
C ASN A 44 -12.16 8.06 -19.07
N ASN A 45 -11.46 8.46 -20.11
CA ASN A 45 -10.59 7.58 -20.87
C ASN A 45 -9.54 6.95 -19.96
N ILE A 46 -9.45 5.64 -19.99
CA ILE A 46 -8.51 4.85 -19.19
C ILE A 46 -7.05 5.15 -19.55
N LYS A 47 -6.80 5.78 -20.69
CA LYS A 47 -5.45 6.17 -21.12
C LYS A 47 -4.75 7.08 -20.12
N ASN A 48 -5.49 7.83 -19.31
CA ASN A 48 -4.94 8.75 -18.32
C ASN A 48 -4.95 8.10 -16.93
N GLN A 49 -4.24 7.00 -16.78
CA GLN A 49 -4.11 6.31 -15.50
C GLN A 49 -3.18 7.04 -14.53
N VAL A 50 -2.26 7.85 -15.06
CA VAL A 50 -1.27 8.57 -14.27
C VAL A 50 -1.85 9.90 -13.79
N THR A 51 -1.48 10.32 -12.59
CA THR A 51 -1.93 11.58 -12.05
C THR A 51 -1.41 12.76 -12.85
N THR A 52 -2.07 13.90 -12.73
CA THR A 52 -1.62 15.15 -13.31
C THR A 52 -0.41 15.75 -12.62
N GLN A 53 -0.09 15.27 -11.41
CA GLN A 53 1.06 15.75 -10.64
C GLN A 53 2.32 15.00 -11.02
N LYS A 54 3.26 15.73 -11.59
CA LYS A 54 4.48 15.20 -12.20
C LYS A 54 5.33 14.31 -11.30
N TYR A 55 5.31 14.53 -9.97
CA TYR A 55 6.22 13.86 -9.05
C TYR A 55 5.55 12.92 -8.05
N ASP A 56 4.22 12.77 -8.08
CA ASP A 56 3.58 11.96 -7.07
C ASP A 56 3.45 10.48 -7.44
N ASN A 57 3.54 10.14 -8.71
CA ASN A 57 3.44 8.78 -9.23
C ASN A 57 2.19 8.01 -8.76
N TYR A 58 1.16 8.75 -8.35
CA TYR A 58 -0.11 8.18 -7.94
C TYR A 58 -0.91 7.81 -9.19
N HIS A 59 -1.16 6.53 -9.39
CA HIS A 59 -1.96 6.09 -10.53
C HIS A 59 -2.54 4.71 -10.31
N PHE A 60 -3.66 4.45 -10.99
CA PHE A 60 -4.29 3.14 -11.03
C PHE A 60 -3.78 2.35 -12.23
N VAL A 61 -3.65 1.04 -12.05
CA VAL A 61 -3.33 0.11 -13.13
C VAL A 61 -4.55 -0.79 -13.35
N TYR A 62 -4.95 -0.94 -14.60
CA TYR A 62 -6.13 -1.68 -14.99
C TYR A 62 -5.75 -2.92 -15.81
N ASN A 63 -6.63 -3.93 -15.77
CA ASN A 63 -6.47 -5.14 -16.56
C ASN A 63 -6.81 -4.95 -18.05
N SER A 64 -7.57 -3.89 -18.39
CA SER A 64 -8.04 -3.65 -19.75
C SER A 64 -8.09 -2.15 -20.04
N SER A 65 -7.88 -1.80 -21.32
CA SER A 65 -8.08 -0.44 -21.82
C SER A 65 -9.54 -0.16 -22.16
N LYS A 66 -10.39 -1.17 -22.22
CA LYS A 66 -11.83 -1.03 -22.51
C LYS A 66 -12.60 -0.67 -21.26
N LEU A 67 -13.45 0.35 -21.35
CA LEU A 67 -14.17 0.87 -20.20
C LEU A 67 -15.12 -0.18 -19.59
N GLU A 68 -15.80 -0.95 -20.42
CA GLU A 68 -16.75 -1.98 -19.98
C GLU A 68 -16.08 -3.13 -19.22
N ASN A 69 -14.79 -3.40 -19.49
CA ASN A 69 -14.02 -4.47 -18.88
C ASN A 69 -13.00 -3.96 -17.86
N LYS A 70 -13.18 -2.75 -17.39
CA LYS A 70 -12.24 -2.07 -16.50
C LYS A 70 -12.26 -2.69 -15.11
N GLU A 71 -11.17 -3.33 -14.74
CA GLU A 71 -10.91 -3.80 -13.38
C GLU A 71 -9.61 -3.21 -12.87
N ILE A 72 -9.63 -2.74 -11.63
CA ILE A 72 -8.45 -2.19 -11.00
C ILE A 72 -7.57 -3.34 -10.53
N LEU A 73 -6.34 -3.41 -11.05
CA LEU A 73 -5.34 -4.38 -10.62
C LEU A 73 -4.54 -3.89 -9.42
N ARG A 74 -4.19 -2.62 -9.40
CA ARG A 74 -3.46 -2.02 -8.28
C ARG A 74 -3.53 -0.51 -8.33
N LEU A 75 -3.23 0.09 -7.19
CA LEU A 75 -3.02 1.51 -7.03
C LEU A 75 -1.56 1.74 -6.63
N ASN A 76 -0.83 2.50 -7.43
CA ASN A 76 0.56 2.83 -7.12
C ASN A 76 0.63 4.10 -6.26
N ASN A 77 1.49 4.04 -5.26
CA ASN A 77 1.84 5.16 -4.38
C ASN A 77 0.63 5.85 -3.71
N PRO A 78 -0.28 5.10 -3.07
CA PRO A 78 -1.43 5.70 -2.40
C PRO A 78 -1.02 6.66 -1.28
N GLN A 79 0.14 6.48 -0.67
CA GLN A 79 0.65 7.34 0.39
C GLN A 79 0.89 8.79 -0.08
N ASN A 80 1.01 9.01 -1.38
CA ASN A 80 1.22 10.36 -1.93
C ASN A 80 -0.07 11.18 -1.98
N ARG A 81 -1.23 10.54 -1.87
CA ARG A 81 -2.55 11.19 -1.93
C ARG A 81 -3.41 10.95 -0.69
N HIS A 82 -3.19 9.85 0.03
CA HIS A 82 -4.04 9.45 1.15
C HIS A 82 -3.22 9.34 2.41
N ARG A 83 -3.49 10.23 3.35
CA ARG A 83 -2.73 10.36 4.61
C ARG A 83 -2.65 9.04 5.38
N ILE A 84 -3.71 8.25 5.37
CA ILE A 84 -3.74 6.99 6.10
C ILE A 84 -2.63 6.02 5.63
N PHE A 85 -2.35 5.98 4.34
CA PHE A 85 -1.26 5.14 3.80
C PHE A 85 0.11 5.73 4.09
N TYR A 86 0.23 7.05 4.09
CA TYR A 86 1.46 7.73 4.52
C TYR A 86 1.78 7.37 5.97
N ASP A 87 0.79 7.49 6.88
CA ASP A 87 0.96 7.17 8.28
C ASP A 87 1.26 5.69 8.50
N LEU A 88 0.59 4.79 7.74
CA LEU A 88 0.84 3.36 7.79
C LEU A 88 2.30 3.03 7.42
N SER A 89 2.85 3.68 6.40
CA SER A 89 4.25 3.48 5.98
C SER A 89 5.25 3.92 7.04
N ARG A 90 4.83 4.73 8.00
CA ARG A 90 5.64 5.22 9.12
C ARG A 90 5.23 4.63 10.47
N ASN A 91 4.41 3.59 10.47
CA ASN A 91 3.96 2.94 11.69
C ASN A 91 5.16 2.40 12.47
N LYS A 92 5.28 2.84 13.73
CA LYS A 92 6.45 2.51 14.57
C LYS A 92 6.61 1.03 14.83
N LYS A 93 5.50 0.29 14.98
CA LYS A 93 5.55 -1.16 15.21
C LYS A 93 6.06 -1.90 13.97
N ILE A 94 5.58 -1.51 12.80
CA ILE A 94 6.05 -2.10 11.52
C ILE A 94 7.53 -1.78 11.32
N ILE A 95 7.92 -0.52 11.48
CA ILE A 95 9.30 -0.10 11.31
C ILE A 95 10.22 -0.82 12.29
N SER A 96 9.80 -0.98 13.56
CA SER A 96 10.58 -1.69 14.58
C SER A 96 10.87 -3.13 14.15
N VAL A 97 9.86 -3.86 13.65
CA VAL A 97 10.04 -5.23 13.17
C VAL A 97 10.99 -5.27 11.98
N VAL A 98 10.77 -4.40 10.99
CA VAL A 98 11.61 -4.36 9.78
C VAL A 98 13.07 -4.05 10.12
N LYS A 99 13.32 -3.07 11.01
CA LYS A 99 14.67 -2.76 11.47
C LYS A 99 15.36 -3.94 12.10
N LYS A 100 14.66 -4.72 12.92
CA LYS A 100 15.23 -5.91 13.56
C LYS A 100 15.58 -6.98 12.55
N LEU A 101 14.74 -7.17 11.54
CA LEU A 101 14.97 -8.18 10.50
C LEU A 101 16.12 -7.79 9.55
N LEU A 102 16.18 -6.53 9.17
CA LEU A 102 17.18 -6.03 8.21
C LEU A 102 18.47 -5.54 8.86
N GLY A 103 18.45 -5.30 10.16
CA GLY A 103 19.64 -4.94 10.92
C GLY A 103 20.13 -3.52 10.71
N GLY A 104 19.24 -2.54 10.53
CA GLY A 104 19.68 -1.16 10.36
C GLY A 104 18.55 -0.18 10.10
N THR A 105 18.92 0.97 9.56
CA THR A 105 17.97 2.00 9.17
C THR A 105 17.16 1.55 7.96
N VAL A 106 15.86 1.80 7.99
CA VAL A 106 14.97 1.43 6.89
C VAL A 106 14.41 2.69 6.23
N ARG A 107 14.16 2.58 4.93
CA ARG A 107 13.58 3.65 4.12
C ARG A 107 12.37 3.12 3.37
N PHE A 108 11.29 3.88 3.36
CA PHE A 108 10.17 3.60 2.47
C PHE A 108 10.59 3.87 1.03
N HIS A 109 10.30 2.94 0.14
CA HIS A 109 10.67 3.07 -1.28
C HIS A 109 9.45 3.41 -2.14
N LEU A 110 8.46 2.54 -2.18
CA LEU A 110 7.23 2.77 -2.93
C LEU A 110 6.07 1.95 -2.35
N GLY A 111 4.85 2.38 -2.69
CA GLY A 111 3.62 1.69 -2.30
C GLY A 111 2.89 1.11 -3.52
N LEU A 112 2.32 -0.04 -3.31
CA LEU A 112 1.50 -0.72 -4.31
C LEU A 112 0.14 -1.09 -3.74
#